data_c0e20e2f17365bfde15efa7db0f98a86
#
_entry.id   c0e20e2f17365bfde15efa7db0f98a86
#
_cell.length_a   1.000
_cell.length_b   1.000
_cell.length_c   1.000
_cell.angle_alpha   90.00
_cell.angle_beta   90.00
_cell.angle_gamma   90.00
#
_symmetry.space_group_name_H-M   'P 1'
#
loop_
_entity.id
_entity.type
_entity.pdbx_description
1 polymer ?
#
loop_
_entity_poly.entity_id
_entity_poly.type
_entity_poly.pdbx_seq_one_letter_code
_entity_poly.pdbx_strand_id
1 'polypeptide(L)'
;HTFALCFYVLEKLRHYDEYVKSGAYGAQDRFSNFDVPFTELAGKTWGIVGMGNIGRKVAAIACAFGCKVIFYSASGNSTCTDYERVDFDTLLKESDFLSLHCPLSDKTRNLIDLDALQKMKKSAILINVARGPVVNEDALYTALTQDIIAARRIP
;
A
#
# COMPACT_ATOMS: atom_id res chain seq x y z
N HIS A 1 -2.87 -3.85 11.90
CA HIS A 1 -2.86 -4.78 10.76
C HIS A 1 -2.36 -4.11 9.48
N THR A 2 -2.87 -2.93 9.09
CA THR A 2 -2.44 -2.18 7.89
C THR A 2 -0.93 -1.99 7.84
N PHE A 3 -0.32 -1.50 8.92
CA PHE A 3 1.13 -1.29 8.99
C PHE A 3 1.92 -2.61 9.05
N ALA A 4 1.38 -3.65 9.69
CA ALA A 4 2.02 -4.97 9.69
C ALA A 4 2.16 -5.52 8.27
N LEU A 5 1.11 -5.42 7.45
CA LEU A 5 1.15 -5.80 6.03
C LEU A 5 2.10 -4.90 5.22
N CYS A 6 2.06 -3.58 5.47
CA CYS A 6 2.97 -2.64 4.83
C CYS A 6 4.43 -3.00 5.09
N PHE A 7 4.83 -3.14 6.35
CA PHE A 7 6.21 -3.45 6.72
C PHE A 7 6.64 -4.82 6.25
N TYR A 8 5.75 -5.82 6.27
CA TYR A 8 6.07 -7.14 5.73
C TYR A 8 6.58 -7.07 4.28
N VAL A 9 5.90 -6.25 3.45
CA VAL A 9 6.26 -6.06 2.04
C VAL A 9 7.44 -5.10 1.89
N LEU A 10 7.41 -3.97 2.59
CA LEU A 10 8.39 -2.89 2.47
C LEU A 10 9.78 -3.35 2.91
N GLU A 11 9.86 -3.94 4.11
CA GLU A 11 11.11 -4.40 4.74
C GLU A 11 11.58 -5.77 4.23
N LYS A 12 10.85 -6.38 3.29
CA LYS A 12 11.22 -7.70 2.75
C LYS A 12 11.37 -8.78 3.84
N LEU A 13 10.54 -8.74 4.87
CA LEU A 13 10.71 -9.55 6.08
C LEU A 13 10.86 -11.04 5.78
N ARG A 14 10.10 -11.57 4.81
CA ARG A 14 10.22 -12.97 4.40
C ARG A 14 11.63 -13.29 3.84
N HIS A 15 12.14 -12.44 2.96
CA HIS A 15 13.46 -12.62 2.34
C HIS A 15 14.54 -12.71 3.43
N TYR A 16 14.52 -11.78 4.39
CA TYR A 16 15.52 -11.77 5.46
C TYR A 16 15.35 -12.90 6.47
N ASP A 17 14.09 -13.29 6.76
CA ASP A 17 13.81 -14.47 7.60
C ASP A 17 14.37 -15.76 6.95
N GLU A 18 14.10 -15.97 5.67
CA GLU A 18 14.64 -17.12 4.91
C GLU A 18 16.17 -17.06 4.81
N TYR A 19 16.74 -15.88 4.59
CA TYR A 19 18.19 -15.67 4.52
C TYR A 19 18.88 -16.06 5.82
N VAL A 20 18.35 -15.67 6.98
CA VAL A 20 18.90 -16.05 8.27
C VAL A 20 18.73 -17.55 8.53
N LYS A 21 17.55 -18.11 8.27
CA LYS A 21 17.24 -19.54 8.48
C LYS A 21 18.07 -20.48 7.60
N SER A 22 18.45 -20.05 6.40
CA SER A 22 19.32 -20.83 5.52
C SER A 22 20.77 -20.93 6.01
N GLY A 23 21.16 -20.17 7.04
CA GLY A 23 22.54 -20.07 7.52
C GLY A 23 23.43 -19.13 6.69
N ALA A 24 22.91 -18.55 5.62
CA ALA A 24 23.67 -17.65 4.74
C ALA A 24 24.20 -16.41 5.48
N TYR A 25 23.44 -15.91 6.47
CA TYR A 25 23.90 -14.81 7.31
C TYR A 25 25.17 -15.16 8.11
N GLY A 26 25.23 -16.36 8.69
CA GLY A 26 26.40 -16.81 9.46
C GLY A 26 27.62 -17.17 8.60
N ALA A 27 27.39 -17.45 7.31
CA ALA A 27 28.46 -17.83 6.37
C ALA A 27 29.10 -16.62 5.65
N GLN A 28 28.50 -15.41 5.75
CA GLN A 28 29.05 -14.21 5.13
C GLN A 28 30.12 -13.54 6.01
N ASP A 29 30.97 -12.76 5.39
CA ASP A 29 32.03 -11.97 6.05
C ASP A 29 31.59 -10.52 6.39
N ARG A 30 30.38 -10.13 6.00
CA ARG A 30 29.79 -8.78 6.22
C ARG A 30 28.80 -8.81 7.37
N PHE A 31 28.71 -7.72 8.11
CA PHE A 31 27.74 -7.56 9.23
C PHE A 31 26.29 -7.34 8.76
N SER A 32 26.07 -7.00 7.48
CA SER A 32 24.76 -6.75 6.91
C SER A 32 24.64 -7.28 5.49
N ASN A 33 23.41 -7.66 5.10
CA ASN A 33 23.07 -7.99 3.73
C ASN A 33 22.45 -6.77 3.04
N PHE A 34 23.03 -6.31 1.94
CA PHE A 34 22.55 -5.20 1.13
C PHE A 34 22.07 -5.61 -0.27
N ASP A 35 21.92 -6.90 -0.52
CA ASP A 35 21.60 -7.43 -1.86
C ASP A 35 20.16 -7.08 -2.28
N VAL A 36 19.27 -6.90 -1.31
CA VAL A 36 17.87 -6.53 -1.57
C VAL A 36 17.54 -5.21 -0.87
N PRO A 37 17.58 -4.08 -1.59
CA PRO A 37 17.31 -2.77 -1.00
C PRO A 37 15.84 -2.66 -0.57
N PHE A 38 15.60 -1.93 0.51
CA PHE A 38 14.31 -1.48 0.97
C PHE A 38 14.27 0.05 1.06
N THR A 39 13.08 0.61 1.25
CA THR A 39 12.88 2.06 1.36
C THR A 39 12.10 2.38 2.62
N GLU A 40 12.35 3.56 3.19
CA GLU A 40 11.63 4.04 4.37
C GLU A 40 10.28 4.67 4.00
N LEU A 41 9.42 4.83 5.01
CA LEU A 41 8.14 5.52 4.90
C LEU A 41 8.31 7.04 4.84
N ALA A 42 9.33 7.58 5.50
CA ALA A 42 9.55 9.01 5.59
C ALA A 42 9.66 9.68 4.21
N GLY A 43 8.96 10.79 4.04
CA GLY A 43 8.91 11.55 2.79
C GLY A 43 8.07 10.91 1.66
N LYS A 44 7.41 9.77 1.91
CA LYS A 44 6.50 9.10 0.96
C LYS A 44 5.07 9.60 1.11
N THR A 45 4.26 9.38 0.09
CA THR A 45 2.82 9.69 0.10
C THR A 45 2.02 8.46 0.47
N TRP A 46 1.22 8.57 1.54
CA TRP A 46 0.25 7.55 1.95
C TRP A 46 -1.15 7.96 1.51
N GLY A 47 -1.69 7.28 0.50
CA GLY A 47 -3.06 7.44 0.02
C GLY A 47 -4.04 6.58 0.82
N ILE A 48 -5.20 7.15 1.13
CA ILE A 48 -6.25 6.47 1.89
C ILE A 48 -7.57 6.53 1.11
N VAL A 49 -8.18 5.38 0.83
CA VAL A 49 -9.56 5.32 0.36
C VAL A 49 -10.49 5.11 1.54
N GLY A 50 -11.24 6.15 1.90
CA GLY A 50 -12.18 6.12 3.03
C GLY A 50 -11.60 6.67 4.34
N MET A 51 -11.94 7.92 4.66
CA MET A 51 -11.46 8.64 5.85
C MET A 51 -12.47 8.55 7.02
N GLY A 52 -12.89 7.32 7.34
CA GLY A 52 -13.67 6.99 8.54
C GLY A 52 -12.78 6.81 9.79
N ASN A 53 -13.32 6.18 10.84
CA ASN A 53 -12.59 5.97 12.10
C ASN A 53 -11.27 5.23 11.91
N ILE A 54 -11.23 4.20 11.05
CA ILE A 54 -10.01 3.43 10.77
C ILE A 54 -9.05 4.27 9.92
N GLY A 55 -9.54 4.88 8.82
CA GLY A 55 -8.72 5.70 7.94
C GLY A 55 -8.02 6.85 8.68
N ARG A 56 -8.71 7.54 9.58
CA ARG A 56 -8.12 8.62 10.43
C ARG A 56 -7.00 8.09 11.33
N LYS A 57 -7.16 6.92 11.94
CA LYS A 57 -6.11 6.31 12.77
C LYS A 57 -4.89 5.90 11.92
N VAL A 58 -5.12 5.36 10.74
CA VAL A 58 -4.04 5.03 9.80
C VAL A 58 -3.33 6.30 9.34
N ALA A 59 -4.06 7.36 9.02
CA ALA A 59 -3.51 8.66 8.65
C ALA A 59 -2.57 9.22 9.73
N ALA A 60 -3.03 9.24 10.99
CA ALA A 60 -2.24 9.73 12.11
C ALA A 60 -0.92 8.95 12.30
N ILE A 61 -0.98 7.61 12.16
CA ILE A 61 0.21 6.75 12.27
C ILE A 61 1.15 6.98 11.07
N ALA A 62 0.62 7.08 9.84
CA ALA A 62 1.42 7.37 8.64
C ALA A 62 2.16 8.72 8.77
N CYS A 63 1.49 9.77 9.27
CA CYS A 63 2.13 11.04 9.58
C CYS A 63 3.25 10.91 10.64
N ALA A 64 3.05 10.08 11.68
CA ALA A 64 4.07 9.83 12.68
C ALA A 64 5.33 9.15 12.12
N PHE A 65 5.19 8.39 11.02
CA PHE A 65 6.30 7.84 10.24
C PHE A 65 6.84 8.83 9.18
N GLY A 66 6.40 10.08 9.16
CA GLY A 66 6.89 11.11 8.24
C GLY A 66 6.29 11.06 6.83
N CYS A 67 5.16 10.35 6.63
CA CYS A 67 4.46 10.37 5.34
C CYS A 67 3.65 11.66 5.14
N LYS A 68 3.56 12.14 3.89
CA LYS A 68 2.46 13.00 3.44
C LYS A 68 1.21 12.13 3.32
N VAL A 69 0.08 12.55 3.93
CA VAL A 69 -1.19 11.82 3.81
C VAL A 69 -2.15 12.57 2.90
N ILE A 70 -2.71 11.86 1.93
CA ILE A 70 -3.80 12.30 1.07
C ILE A 70 -4.94 11.28 1.11
N PHE A 71 -6.18 11.71 0.86
CA PHE A 71 -7.29 10.76 0.87
C PHE A 71 -8.35 11.03 -0.19
N TYR A 72 -9.05 9.97 -0.56
CA TYR A 72 -10.25 9.99 -1.39
C TYR A 72 -11.48 9.49 -0.62
N SER A 73 -12.62 10.14 -0.83
CA SER A 73 -13.90 9.73 -0.24
C SER A 73 -14.87 9.30 -1.33
N ALA A 74 -15.08 7.98 -1.47
CA ALA A 74 -16.01 7.43 -2.47
C ALA A 74 -17.47 7.85 -2.25
N SER A 75 -17.87 8.13 -0.99
CA SER A 75 -19.22 8.65 -0.68
C SER A 75 -19.37 10.15 -0.96
N GLY A 76 -18.28 10.88 -1.06
CA GLY A 76 -18.27 12.34 -1.13
C GLY A 76 -18.48 13.05 0.21
N ASN A 77 -18.91 12.35 1.26
CA ASN A 77 -19.42 12.91 2.52
C ASN A 77 -18.39 12.96 3.66
N SER A 78 -17.08 12.95 3.36
CA SER A 78 -16.07 13.06 4.43
C SER A 78 -16.07 14.45 5.04
N THR A 79 -16.11 14.52 6.37
CA THR A 79 -15.97 15.74 7.19
C THR A 79 -14.53 15.95 7.67
N CYS A 80 -13.58 15.19 7.15
CA CYS A 80 -12.18 15.31 7.54
C CYS A 80 -11.55 16.55 6.90
N THR A 81 -10.99 17.42 7.72
CA THR A 81 -10.27 18.64 7.32
C THR A 81 -8.78 18.58 7.69
N ASP A 82 -8.36 17.57 8.44
CA ASP A 82 -6.99 17.44 8.95
C ASP A 82 -5.99 16.96 7.88
N TYR A 83 -6.51 16.39 6.78
CA TYR A 83 -5.71 15.82 5.69
C TYR A 83 -6.23 16.31 4.34
N GLU A 84 -5.34 16.37 3.35
CA GLU A 84 -5.67 16.80 1.99
C GLU A 84 -6.60 15.79 1.31
N ARG A 85 -7.80 16.26 0.93
CA ARG A 85 -8.71 15.48 0.10
C ARG A 85 -8.42 15.73 -1.37
N VAL A 86 -8.23 14.66 -2.12
CA VAL A 86 -7.96 14.69 -3.56
C VAL A 86 -9.01 13.91 -4.35
N ASP A 87 -9.03 14.08 -5.67
CA ASP A 87 -9.77 13.21 -6.58
C ASP A 87 -9.11 11.81 -6.66
N PHE A 88 -9.82 10.85 -7.24
CA PHE A 88 -9.37 9.47 -7.27
C PHE A 88 -8.12 9.26 -8.12
N ASP A 89 -8.05 9.95 -9.27
CA ASP A 89 -6.90 9.85 -10.17
C ASP A 89 -5.62 10.41 -9.54
N THR A 90 -5.72 11.54 -8.87
CA THR A 90 -4.61 12.13 -8.10
C THR A 90 -4.15 11.20 -6.98
N LEU A 91 -5.11 10.60 -6.25
CA LEU A 91 -4.79 9.61 -5.20
C LEU A 91 -3.96 8.46 -5.76
N LEU A 92 -4.37 7.88 -6.90
CA LEU A 92 -3.67 6.76 -7.52
C LEU A 92 -2.26 7.14 -7.97
N LYS A 93 -2.11 8.28 -8.64
CA LYS A 93 -0.83 8.74 -9.19
C LYS A 93 0.19 9.15 -8.14
N GLU A 94 -0.26 9.76 -7.04
CA GLU A 94 0.65 10.29 -6.02
C GLU A 94 1.02 9.28 -4.94
N SER A 95 0.20 8.25 -4.71
CA SER A 95 0.41 7.30 -3.62
C SER A 95 1.63 6.39 -3.85
N ASP A 96 2.52 6.34 -2.86
CA ASP A 96 3.54 5.30 -2.72
C ASP A 96 2.97 4.10 -1.94
N PHE A 97 2.07 4.37 -1.00
CA PHE A 97 1.26 3.39 -0.26
C PHE A 97 -0.20 3.75 -0.43
N LEU A 98 -1.02 2.81 -0.85
CA LEU A 98 -2.46 2.99 -0.98
C LEU A 98 -3.19 1.99 -0.09
N SER A 99 -3.94 2.46 0.90
CA SER A 99 -4.69 1.61 1.81
C SER A 99 -6.19 1.85 1.72
N LEU A 100 -6.95 0.75 1.69
CA LEU A 100 -8.40 0.77 1.50
C LEU A 100 -9.11 0.56 2.84
N HIS A 101 -9.97 1.52 3.21
CA HIS A 101 -10.74 1.54 4.46
C HIS A 101 -12.20 1.91 4.22
N CYS A 102 -12.68 1.80 2.97
CA CYS A 102 -14.06 2.08 2.61
C CYS A 102 -14.96 0.84 2.82
N PRO A 103 -16.26 1.02 3.11
CA PRO A 103 -17.20 -0.09 3.08
C PRO A 103 -17.40 -0.60 1.63
N LEU A 104 -17.78 -1.86 1.48
CA LEU A 104 -18.23 -2.38 0.19
C LEU A 104 -19.62 -1.84 -0.14
N SER A 105 -19.77 -1.27 -1.29
CA SER A 105 -21.02 -0.74 -1.87
C SER A 105 -20.93 -0.79 -3.39
N ASP A 106 -22.01 -0.44 -4.08
CA ASP A 106 -22.00 -0.35 -5.57
C ASP A 106 -20.94 0.63 -6.08
N LYS A 107 -20.65 1.70 -5.31
CA LYS A 107 -19.64 2.70 -5.66
C LYS A 107 -18.20 2.24 -5.39
N THR A 108 -18.01 1.23 -4.58
CA THR A 108 -16.67 0.77 -4.17
C THR A 108 -16.36 -0.65 -4.61
N ARG A 109 -17.33 -1.36 -5.18
CA ARG A 109 -17.10 -2.66 -5.81
C ARG A 109 -16.22 -2.47 -7.05
N ASN A 110 -15.14 -3.23 -7.13
CA ASN A 110 -14.12 -3.13 -8.18
C ASN A 110 -13.58 -1.69 -8.37
N LEU A 111 -13.56 -0.89 -7.30
CA LEU A 111 -13.02 0.47 -7.34
C LEU A 111 -11.56 0.48 -7.81
N ILE A 112 -10.80 -0.53 -7.41
CA ILE A 112 -9.43 -0.77 -7.90
C ILE A 112 -9.54 -1.82 -9.01
N ASP A 113 -9.79 -1.35 -10.21
CA ASP A 113 -9.80 -2.12 -11.45
C ASP A 113 -8.47 -1.99 -12.21
N LEU A 114 -8.41 -2.49 -13.44
CA LEU A 114 -7.18 -2.46 -14.24
C LEU A 114 -6.75 -1.03 -14.59
N ASP A 115 -7.70 -0.14 -14.91
CA ASP A 115 -7.41 1.26 -15.20
C ASP A 115 -6.84 1.97 -13.95
N ALA A 116 -7.42 1.72 -12.78
CA ALA A 116 -6.90 2.22 -11.52
C ALA A 116 -5.48 1.71 -11.23
N LEU A 117 -5.22 0.42 -11.43
CA LEU A 117 -3.90 -0.19 -11.23
C LEU A 117 -2.86 0.37 -12.21
N GLN A 118 -3.23 0.65 -13.46
CA GLN A 118 -2.36 1.26 -14.45
C GLN A 118 -1.96 2.70 -14.12
N LYS A 119 -2.82 3.44 -13.39
CA LYS A 119 -2.56 4.81 -12.94
C LYS A 119 -1.65 4.88 -11.72
N MET A 120 -1.51 3.79 -10.96
CA MET A 120 -0.66 3.75 -9.78
C MET A 120 0.82 3.80 -10.15
N LYS A 121 1.65 4.28 -9.23
CA LYS A 121 3.11 4.16 -9.38
C LYS A 121 3.49 2.68 -9.46
N LYS A 122 4.39 2.33 -10.35
CA LYS A 122 4.88 0.95 -10.47
C LYS A 122 5.44 0.40 -9.15
N SER A 123 6.03 1.26 -8.33
CA SER A 123 6.56 0.91 -7.00
C SER A 123 5.54 0.95 -5.86
N ALA A 124 4.28 1.34 -6.14
CA ALA A 124 3.27 1.50 -5.10
C ALA A 124 2.93 0.17 -4.41
N ILE A 125 2.65 0.26 -3.11
CA ILE A 125 2.16 -0.86 -2.32
C ILE A 125 0.66 -0.65 -2.07
N LEU A 126 -0.17 -1.58 -2.59
CA LEU A 126 -1.61 -1.62 -2.35
C LEU A 126 -1.92 -2.50 -1.13
N ILE A 127 -2.69 -1.97 -0.19
CA ILE A 127 -3.08 -2.66 1.05
C ILE A 127 -4.60 -2.67 1.16
N ASN A 128 -5.21 -3.84 0.98
CA ASN A 128 -6.65 -4.00 1.15
C ASN A 128 -6.97 -4.64 2.51
N VAL A 129 -7.41 -3.83 3.45
CA VAL A 129 -7.93 -4.26 4.76
C VAL A 129 -9.42 -3.93 4.91
N ALA A 130 -10.07 -3.59 3.81
CA ALA A 130 -11.50 -3.30 3.74
C ALA A 130 -12.31 -4.58 3.45
N ARG A 131 -12.57 -4.85 2.18
CA ARG A 131 -13.28 -6.05 1.70
C ARG A 131 -12.65 -6.49 0.37
N GLY A 132 -12.54 -7.80 0.14
CA GLY A 132 -11.97 -8.37 -1.11
C GLY A 132 -12.50 -7.69 -2.37
N PRO A 133 -13.83 -7.65 -2.61
CA PRO A 133 -14.41 -7.12 -3.84
C PRO A 133 -14.27 -5.60 -4.06
N VAL A 134 -13.58 -4.85 -3.21
CA VAL A 134 -13.16 -3.48 -3.50
C VAL A 134 -12.06 -3.45 -4.58
N VAL A 135 -11.26 -4.50 -4.64
CA VAL A 135 -10.26 -4.75 -5.69
C VAL A 135 -10.83 -5.76 -6.67
N ASN A 136 -10.71 -5.50 -7.96
CA ASN A 136 -11.02 -6.48 -9.00
C ASN A 136 -9.91 -7.52 -9.04
N GLU A 137 -10.23 -8.77 -8.76
CA GLU A 137 -9.27 -9.85 -8.58
C GLU A 137 -8.57 -10.22 -9.90
N ASP A 138 -9.31 -10.27 -11.01
CA ASP A 138 -8.75 -10.56 -12.34
C ASP A 138 -7.83 -9.42 -12.82
N ALA A 139 -8.23 -8.17 -12.55
CA ALA A 139 -7.41 -7.01 -12.85
C ALA A 139 -6.11 -7.00 -12.03
N LEU A 140 -6.19 -7.35 -10.75
CA LEU A 140 -5.01 -7.46 -9.89
C LEU A 140 -4.08 -8.57 -10.37
N TYR A 141 -4.62 -9.74 -10.71
CA TYR A 141 -3.85 -10.84 -11.28
C TYR A 141 -3.12 -10.40 -12.56
N THR A 142 -3.84 -9.73 -13.47
CA THR A 142 -3.27 -9.19 -14.71
C THR A 142 -2.16 -8.19 -14.43
N ALA A 143 -2.40 -7.24 -13.52
CA ALA A 143 -1.43 -6.21 -13.19
C ALA A 143 -0.14 -6.78 -12.58
N LEU A 144 -0.26 -7.83 -11.76
CA LEU A 144 0.89 -8.50 -11.13
C LEU A 144 1.67 -9.37 -12.12
N THR A 145 0.99 -10.05 -13.07
CA THR A 145 1.64 -10.93 -14.05
C THR A 145 2.27 -10.17 -15.21
N GLN A 146 1.77 -8.98 -15.52
CA GLN A 146 2.27 -8.11 -16.59
C GLN A 146 3.20 -6.99 -16.08
N ASP A 147 3.63 -7.03 -14.81
CA ASP A 147 4.51 -6.02 -14.20
C ASP A 147 3.97 -4.58 -14.29
N ILE A 148 2.65 -4.40 -14.32
CA ILE A 148 2.00 -3.07 -14.32
C ILE A 148 2.25 -2.40 -12.97
N ILE A 149 2.06 -3.14 -11.88
CA ILE A 149 2.48 -2.75 -10.53
C ILE A 149 3.54 -3.72 -10.03
N ALA A 150 4.41 -3.27 -9.15
CA ALA A 150 5.46 -4.14 -8.62
C ALA A 150 4.82 -5.34 -7.93
N ALA A 151 4.98 -6.52 -8.54
CA ALA A 151 4.64 -7.80 -7.94
C ALA A 151 5.56 -8.04 -6.73
N ARG A 152 5.28 -7.37 -5.63
CA ARG A 152 5.89 -7.77 -4.36
C ARG A 152 5.08 -8.95 -3.87
N ARG A 153 5.45 -10.14 -4.39
CA ARG A 153 4.84 -11.39 -4.00
C ARG A 153 4.75 -11.46 -2.49
N ILE A 154 3.52 -11.34 -1.97
CA ILE A 154 3.15 -12.03 -0.75
C ILE A 154 2.80 -13.43 -1.25
N PRO A 155 3.58 -14.44 -0.96
CA PRO A 155 3.22 -15.81 -1.28
C PRO A 155 2.12 -16.26 -0.35
#